data_06360c80704ffa6e329ae7396a39c1f9
#
_entry.id   06360c80704ffa6e329ae7396a39c1f9
#
_cell.length_a   1.000
_cell.length_b   1.000
_cell.length_c   1.000
_cell.angle_alpha   90.00
_cell.angle_beta   90.00
_cell.angle_gamma   90.00
#
_symmetry.space_group_name_H-M   'P 1'
#
loop_
_entity.id
_entity.type
_entity.pdbx_description
1 polymer ?
#
loop_
_entity_poly.entity_id
_entity_poly.type
_entity_poly.pdbx_seq_one_letter_code
_entity_poly.pdbx_strand_id
1 'polypeptide(L)'
;MKKIITLTLAIIMVLGCFAGCSGDSYKEDTVMVVNGTEVSFDEYCYWLGYSASYLQYVYSSYTGSSAVDWDAASPLDENQTNFEWCVANTKETIVKSCIVEAEFNDRGLKLSDEDKAEIDETLKTAAENWCGKGADQEKLREYLAGVNINYDYYKKNLEMNLISNALFEDMYGENGEKLKEADVLKYAEENGYVNANHILIQTKDPNGTVEYSDAEIARRTELAKQLSDELRAISDTDEMMTRFAELKAEYCDDLLYRAKCTGCEKVFGIHKKDFDEGKLSCPNCGTANKADSFMYSDNAEGYEFAKGAMVEEFYNCCLSLKEYEVSEPVKSTYGYHIIVRLPLDTAKSIIDPYASSTMTLAATVADKEFSDMLDGKTEKATVEFVNGYEASSFKSMFTDSGFKLTSYKDYKASKESSDK
;
A
#
# COMPACT_ATOMS: atom_id res chain seq x y z
N MET A 1 -18.82 7.11 1.50
CA MET A 1 -18.08 6.03 0.81
C MET A 1 -16.86 5.74 1.68
N LYS A 2 -16.92 4.65 2.49
CA LYS A 2 -15.77 4.22 3.29
C LYS A 2 -14.67 3.85 2.30
N LYS A 3 -13.52 4.50 2.36
CA LYS A 3 -12.34 4.08 1.61
C LYS A 3 -11.84 2.81 2.29
N ILE A 4 -11.98 1.68 1.62
CA ILE A 4 -11.36 0.44 2.04
C ILE A 4 -9.86 0.69 2.01
N ILE A 5 -9.25 0.75 3.18
CA ILE A 5 -7.80 0.65 3.30
C ILE A 5 -7.50 -0.77 2.86
N THR A 6 -6.99 -0.93 1.65
CA THR A 6 -6.58 -2.22 1.13
C THR A 6 -5.26 -2.56 1.81
N LEU A 7 -5.35 -2.98 3.06
CA LEU A 7 -4.24 -3.67 3.70
C LEU A 7 -4.00 -4.94 2.89
N THR A 8 -2.90 -5.00 2.18
CA THR A 8 -2.47 -6.21 1.46
C THR A 8 -1.88 -7.21 2.46
N LEU A 9 -2.65 -7.52 3.49
CA LEU A 9 -2.39 -8.68 4.34
C LEU A 9 -3.51 -9.69 4.07
N ALA A 10 -3.18 -10.77 3.39
CA ALA A 10 -4.03 -11.94 3.29
C ALA A 10 -4.03 -12.62 4.65
N ILE A 11 -4.98 -12.35 5.53
CA ILE A 11 -5.10 -12.92 6.88
C ILE A 11 -6.48 -13.56 7.10
N ILE A 12 -6.59 -14.48 7.98
CA ILE A 12 -7.52 -15.56 8.05
C ILE A 12 -8.02 -16.00 9.39
N MET A 13 -8.87 -16.83 9.49
CA MET A 13 -9.74 -17.20 10.49
C MET A 13 -9.77 -18.61 11.10
N VAL A 14 -10.10 -18.79 12.32
CA VAL A 14 -10.65 -20.02 12.91
C VAL A 14 -11.63 -19.72 14.03
N LEU A 15 -12.74 -20.43 14.08
CA LEU A 15 -13.59 -20.60 15.25
C LEU A 15 -13.18 -21.86 16.00
N GLY A 16 -12.61 -21.74 17.15
CA GLY A 16 -12.33 -22.87 18.01
C GLY A 16 -12.56 -22.52 19.47
N CYS A 17 -13.57 -23.08 20.09
CA CYS A 17 -13.85 -22.94 21.50
C CYS A 17 -12.98 -23.86 22.37
N PHE A 18 -12.28 -23.24 23.31
CA PHE A 18 -11.90 -23.70 24.63
C PHE A 18 -11.00 -24.93 24.85
N ALA A 19 -9.90 -24.60 25.46
CA ALA A 19 -9.02 -25.49 26.20
C ALA A 19 -9.76 -26.30 27.25
N GLY A 20 -9.65 -27.56 27.12
CA GLY A 20 -9.90 -28.50 28.19
C GLY A 20 -8.67 -29.37 28.38
N CYS A 21 -8.12 -29.41 29.55
CA CYS A 21 -6.91 -30.14 29.94
C CYS A 21 -6.92 -31.62 29.60
N SER A 22 -5.76 -32.12 29.20
CA SER A 22 -5.21 -33.45 29.37
C SER A 22 -5.80 -34.62 28.59
N GLY A 23 -5.01 -35.09 27.66
CA GLY A 23 -5.22 -36.31 26.89
C GLY A 23 -5.47 -36.00 25.44
N ASP A 24 -4.41 -35.81 24.73
CA ASP A 24 -4.35 -35.19 23.39
C ASP A 24 -5.01 -36.05 22.31
N SER A 25 -6.31 -35.88 22.11
CA SER A 25 -6.94 -36.31 20.88
C SER A 25 -7.49 -35.08 20.15
N TYR A 26 -6.69 -34.48 19.28
CA TYR A 26 -7.14 -33.50 18.30
C TYR A 26 -8.19 -34.14 17.38
N LYS A 27 -9.04 -33.32 16.74
CA LYS A 27 -9.93 -33.81 15.69
C LYS A 27 -9.13 -34.52 14.60
N GLU A 28 -9.70 -35.55 14.01
CA GLU A 28 -9.00 -36.39 13.02
C GLU A 28 -8.46 -35.60 11.83
N ASP A 29 -9.15 -34.53 11.44
CA ASP A 29 -8.78 -33.63 10.35
C ASP A 29 -7.88 -32.47 10.77
N THR A 30 -7.46 -32.36 12.02
CA THR A 30 -6.53 -31.33 12.49
C THR A 30 -5.13 -31.61 11.99
N VAL A 31 -4.57 -30.63 11.25
CA VAL A 31 -3.21 -30.68 10.69
C VAL A 31 -2.21 -29.98 11.59
N MET A 32 -2.61 -28.85 12.13
CA MET A 32 -1.72 -27.97 12.88
C MET A 32 -2.46 -27.37 14.07
N VAL A 33 -1.73 -27.05 15.11
CA VAL A 33 -2.23 -26.34 16.29
C VAL A 33 -1.39 -25.07 16.48
N VAL A 34 -2.07 -23.93 16.61
CA VAL A 34 -1.45 -22.62 16.83
C VAL A 34 -1.94 -22.04 18.14
N ASN A 35 -1.08 -21.90 19.14
CA ASN A 35 -1.45 -21.41 20.48
C ASN A 35 -2.67 -22.13 21.07
N GLY A 36 -2.84 -23.44 20.79
CA GLY A 36 -3.98 -24.23 21.21
C GLY A 36 -5.19 -24.22 20.27
N THR A 37 -5.19 -23.40 19.22
CA THR A 37 -6.24 -23.36 18.18
C THR A 37 -5.98 -24.44 17.14
N GLU A 38 -6.96 -25.32 16.90
CA GLU A 38 -6.88 -26.38 15.89
C GLU A 38 -7.12 -25.81 14.48
N VAL A 39 -6.24 -26.16 13.53
CA VAL A 39 -6.33 -25.84 12.12
C VAL A 39 -6.63 -27.11 11.34
N SER A 40 -7.75 -27.11 10.61
CA SER A 40 -8.18 -28.28 9.84
C SER A 40 -7.36 -28.47 8.56
N PHE A 41 -7.38 -29.70 8.02
CA PHE A 41 -6.76 -30.03 6.75
C PHE A 41 -7.26 -29.15 5.62
N ASP A 42 -8.58 -28.94 5.51
CA ASP A 42 -9.18 -28.16 4.43
C ASP A 42 -8.79 -26.68 4.52
N GLU A 43 -8.64 -26.15 5.73
CA GLU A 43 -8.14 -24.78 5.96
C GLU A 43 -6.66 -24.64 5.57
N TYR A 44 -5.84 -25.57 6.04
CA TYR A 44 -4.42 -25.56 5.68
C TYR A 44 -4.22 -25.65 4.16
N CYS A 45 -4.95 -26.54 3.49
CA CYS A 45 -4.88 -26.69 2.05
C CYS A 45 -5.41 -25.47 1.26
N TYR A 46 -6.40 -24.79 1.81
CA TYR A 46 -6.86 -23.50 1.21
C TYR A 46 -5.73 -22.49 1.17
N TRP A 47 -5.00 -22.31 2.26
CA TRP A 47 -3.91 -21.33 2.33
C TRP A 47 -2.68 -21.78 1.56
N LEU A 48 -2.43 -23.07 1.54
CA LEU A 48 -1.36 -23.62 0.72
C LEU A 48 -1.62 -23.38 -0.78
N GLY A 49 -2.88 -23.54 -1.19
CA GLY A 49 -3.32 -23.20 -2.56
C GLY A 49 -3.22 -21.71 -2.86
N TYR A 50 -3.53 -20.86 -1.89
CA TYR A 50 -3.36 -19.41 -2.03
C TYR A 50 -1.89 -19.03 -2.22
N SER A 51 -1.00 -19.57 -1.38
CA SER A 51 0.45 -19.34 -1.49
C SER A 51 1.00 -19.83 -2.83
N ALA A 52 0.56 -21.00 -3.30
CA ALA A 52 0.95 -21.55 -4.60
C ALA A 52 0.46 -20.66 -5.77
N SER A 53 -0.78 -20.18 -5.70
CA SER A 53 -1.35 -19.29 -6.73
C SER A 53 -0.65 -17.94 -6.79
N TYR A 54 -0.28 -17.39 -5.63
CA TYR A 54 0.51 -16.16 -5.55
C TYR A 54 1.88 -16.33 -6.22
N LEU A 55 2.57 -17.43 -5.93
CA LEU A 55 3.86 -17.73 -6.54
C LEU A 55 3.75 -17.92 -8.06
N GLN A 56 2.70 -18.60 -8.55
CA GLN A 56 2.41 -18.70 -9.97
C GLN A 56 2.17 -17.34 -10.63
N TYR A 57 1.49 -16.44 -9.94
CA TYR A 57 1.30 -15.04 -10.39
C TYR A 57 2.65 -14.31 -10.48
N VAL A 58 3.50 -14.44 -9.47
CA VAL A 58 4.87 -13.86 -9.49
C VAL A 58 5.65 -14.38 -10.69
N TYR A 59 5.71 -15.70 -10.90
CA TYR A 59 6.36 -16.29 -12.08
C TYR A 59 5.79 -15.77 -13.39
N SER A 60 4.48 -15.70 -13.52
CA SER A 60 3.81 -15.15 -14.70
C SER A 60 4.22 -13.71 -14.99
N SER A 61 4.35 -12.90 -13.95
CA SER A 61 4.73 -11.47 -14.08
C SER A 61 6.17 -11.29 -14.56
N TYR A 62 7.10 -12.18 -14.15
CA TYR A 62 8.51 -12.08 -14.51
C TYR A 62 8.90 -12.85 -15.79
N THR A 63 8.23 -13.99 -16.04
CA THR A 63 8.63 -14.91 -17.12
C THR A 63 7.60 -15.00 -18.24
N GLY A 64 6.40 -14.47 -18.04
CA GLY A 64 5.26 -14.66 -18.92
C GLY A 64 4.63 -16.07 -18.85
N SER A 65 5.07 -16.93 -17.91
CA SER A 65 4.57 -18.29 -17.70
C SER A 65 4.21 -18.51 -16.24
N SER A 66 3.06 -19.11 -15.99
CA SER A 66 2.64 -19.53 -14.63
C SER A 66 3.17 -20.92 -14.23
N ALA A 67 4.00 -21.55 -15.07
CA ALA A 67 4.63 -22.82 -14.71
C ALA A 67 5.71 -22.60 -13.65
N VAL A 68 5.65 -23.39 -12.58
CA VAL A 68 6.56 -23.31 -11.43
C VAL A 68 7.24 -24.67 -11.25
N ASP A 69 8.57 -24.67 -11.21
CA ASP A 69 9.32 -25.81 -10.70
C ASP A 69 9.33 -25.72 -9.16
N TRP A 70 8.57 -26.58 -8.51
CA TRP A 70 8.38 -26.56 -7.06
C TRP A 70 9.62 -26.96 -6.26
N ASP A 71 10.62 -27.56 -6.89
CA ASP A 71 11.89 -27.93 -6.27
C ASP A 71 13.02 -26.91 -6.54
N ALA A 72 12.77 -25.95 -7.43
CA ALA A 72 13.72 -24.86 -7.67
C ALA A 72 13.71 -23.83 -6.54
N ALA A 73 14.79 -23.06 -6.42
CA ALA A 73 14.88 -21.94 -5.49
C ALA A 73 13.78 -20.89 -5.75
N SER A 74 13.19 -20.37 -4.69
CA SER A 74 12.12 -19.39 -4.80
C SER A 74 12.66 -18.00 -5.15
N PRO A 75 12.03 -17.25 -6.07
CA PRO A 75 12.38 -15.86 -6.33
C PRO A 75 12.04 -14.92 -5.17
N LEU A 76 11.28 -15.39 -4.19
CA LEU A 76 10.86 -14.62 -3.00
C LEU A 76 11.74 -14.91 -1.78
N ASP A 77 12.46 -16.05 -1.76
CA ASP A 77 13.50 -16.38 -0.79
C ASP A 77 14.43 -17.44 -1.39
N GLU A 78 15.62 -17.04 -1.79
CA GLU A 78 16.62 -17.92 -2.43
C GLU A 78 17.12 -19.08 -1.55
N ASN A 79 16.89 -19.03 -0.24
CA ASN A 79 17.25 -20.08 0.71
C ASN A 79 16.20 -21.21 0.81
N GLN A 80 15.06 -21.05 0.13
CA GLN A 80 13.95 -21.99 0.14
C GLN A 80 13.62 -22.44 -1.29
N THR A 81 13.17 -23.68 -1.44
CA THR A 81 12.49 -24.08 -2.67
C THR A 81 11.12 -23.40 -2.78
N ASN A 82 10.56 -23.36 -3.97
CA ASN A 82 9.20 -22.83 -4.18
C ASN A 82 8.16 -23.53 -3.30
N PHE A 83 8.29 -24.84 -3.11
CA PHE A 83 7.42 -25.60 -2.20
C PHE A 83 7.62 -25.18 -0.73
N GLU A 84 8.87 -25.11 -0.27
CA GLU A 84 9.18 -24.71 1.11
C GLU A 84 8.71 -23.30 1.41
N TRP A 85 8.86 -22.38 0.44
CA TRP A 85 8.32 -21.03 0.57
C TRP A 85 6.79 -21.05 0.72
N CYS A 86 6.07 -21.83 -0.10
CA CYS A 86 4.61 -21.95 0.03
C CYS A 86 4.20 -22.47 1.41
N VAL A 87 4.90 -23.47 1.93
CA VAL A 87 4.63 -24.02 3.29
C VAL A 87 4.91 -22.97 4.37
N ALA A 88 6.04 -22.28 4.29
CA ALA A 88 6.40 -21.23 5.23
C ALA A 88 5.40 -20.07 5.23
N ASN A 89 5.06 -19.57 4.06
CA ASN A 89 4.08 -18.51 3.89
C ASN A 89 2.68 -18.91 4.39
N THR A 90 2.26 -20.16 4.13
CA THR A 90 1.00 -20.72 4.64
C THR A 90 0.99 -20.74 6.16
N LYS A 91 2.07 -21.24 6.77
CA LYS A 91 2.20 -21.30 8.22
C LYS A 91 2.13 -19.90 8.83
N GLU A 92 2.90 -18.95 8.31
CA GLU A 92 2.91 -17.57 8.80
C GLU A 92 1.53 -16.93 8.70
N THR A 93 0.89 -17.09 7.55
CA THR A 93 -0.46 -16.58 7.29
C THR A 93 -1.46 -17.12 8.31
N ILE A 94 -1.52 -18.42 8.55
CA ILE A 94 -2.41 -19.04 9.53
C ILE A 94 -2.10 -18.54 10.95
N VAL A 95 -0.83 -18.42 11.32
CA VAL A 95 -0.43 -17.93 12.65
C VAL A 95 -0.90 -16.50 12.88
N LYS A 96 -0.65 -15.60 11.93
CA LYS A 96 -1.12 -14.21 12.01
C LYS A 96 -2.64 -14.13 12.16
N SER A 97 -3.35 -14.98 11.49
CA SER A 97 -4.80 -15.07 11.56
C SER A 97 -5.32 -15.50 12.92
N CYS A 98 -4.76 -16.55 13.46
CA CYS A 98 -5.12 -17.00 14.80
C CYS A 98 -4.83 -15.91 15.85
N ILE A 99 -3.76 -15.12 15.65
CA ILE A 99 -3.42 -14.00 16.53
C ILE A 99 -4.44 -12.87 16.39
N VAL A 100 -4.79 -12.47 15.16
CA VAL A 100 -5.78 -11.41 14.94
C VAL A 100 -7.14 -11.79 15.53
N GLU A 101 -7.57 -13.03 15.33
CA GLU A 101 -8.85 -13.51 15.89
C GLU A 101 -8.82 -13.55 17.42
N ALA A 102 -7.72 -14.02 18.01
CA ALA A 102 -7.55 -14.04 19.45
C ALA A 102 -7.61 -12.62 20.04
N GLU A 103 -6.87 -11.66 19.45
CA GLU A 103 -6.88 -10.27 19.89
C GLU A 103 -8.26 -9.61 19.76
N PHE A 104 -8.95 -9.88 18.65
CA PHE A 104 -10.31 -9.38 18.41
C PHE A 104 -11.29 -9.91 19.48
N ASN A 105 -11.22 -11.21 19.77
CA ASN A 105 -12.07 -11.85 20.77
C ASN A 105 -11.72 -11.42 22.21
N ASP A 106 -10.44 -11.31 22.55
CA ASP A 106 -9.96 -10.89 23.88
C ASP A 106 -10.40 -9.44 24.20
N ARG A 107 -10.52 -8.61 23.19
CA ARG A 107 -11.07 -7.25 23.31
C ARG A 107 -12.59 -7.21 23.34
N GLY A 108 -13.28 -8.35 23.16
CA GLY A 108 -14.73 -8.46 23.14
C GLY A 108 -15.37 -7.81 21.91
N LEU A 109 -14.62 -7.59 20.84
CA LEU A 109 -15.09 -7.02 19.59
C LEU A 109 -16.05 -7.99 18.88
N LYS A 110 -16.90 -7.43 18.00
CA LYS A 110 -17.83 -8.20 17.18
C LYS A 110 -18.05 -7.48 15.87
N LEU A 111 -18.16 -8.23 14.79
CA LEU A 111 -18.61 -7.69 13.51
C LEU A 111 -20.04 -7.18 13.63
N SER A 112 -20.27 -5.98 13.11
CA SER A 112 -21.60 -5.35 13.06
C SER A 112 -22.51 -6.07 12.06
N ASP A 113 -23.79 -5.74 12.06
CA ASP A 113 -24.70 -6.25 11.02
C ASP A 113 -24.43 -5.60 9.65
N GLU A 114 -23.81 -4.42 9.61
CA GLU A 114 -23.35 -3.75 8.40
C GLU A 114 -22.16 -4.52 7.79
N ASP A 115 -21.17 -4.91 8.61
CA ASP A 115 -20.03 -5.72 8.17
C ASP A 115 -20.49 -7.07 7.56
N LYS A 116 -21.45 -7.73 8.19
CA LYS A 116 -22.01 -8.99 7.67
C LYS A 116 -22.74 -8.78 6.33
N ALA A 117 -23.48 -7.67 6.20
CA ALA A 117 -24.15 -7.33 4.95
C ALA A 117 -23.14 -7.00 3.84
N GLU A 118 -21.98 -6.40 4.16
CA GLU A 118 -20.89 -6.16 3.22
C GLU A 118 -20.30 -7.46 2.68
N ILE A 119 -20.15 -8.49 3.54
CA ILE A 119 -19.72 -9.83 3.10
C ILE A 119 -20.71 -10.40 2.08
N ASP A 120 -22.00 -10.36 2.38
CA ASP A 120 -23.04 -10.90 1.50
C ASP A 120 -23.11 -10.15 0.15
N GLU A 121 -22.94 -8.83 0.14
CA GLU A 121 -22.89 -8.05 -1.11
C GLU A 121 -21.59 -8.30 -1.89
N THR A 122 -20.45 -8.49 -1.21
CA THR A 122 -19.18 -8.87 -1.84
C THR A 122 -19.30 -10.23 -2.51
N LEU A 123 -19.88 -11.23 -1.84
CA LEU A 123 -20.11 -12.57 -2.41
C LEU A 123 -21.04 -12.52 -3.62
N LYS A 124 -22.09 -11.70 -3.55
CA LYS A 124 -23.02 -11.49 -4.67
C LYS A 124 -22.32 -10.82 -5.86
N THR A 125 -21.53 -9.78 -5.60
CA THR A 125 -20.74 -9.09 -6.63
C THR A 125 -19.73 -10.04 -7.27
N ALA A 126 -19.06 -10.89 -6.51
CA ALA A 126 -18.15 -11.90 -7.01
C ALA A 126 -18.90 -12.93 -7.90
N ALA A 127 -20.09 -13.39 -7.47
CA ALA A 127 -20.91 -14.28 -8.26
C ALA A 127 -21.29 -13.65 -9.62
N GLU A 128 -21.75 -12.40 -9.63
CA GLU A 128 -22.12 -11.72 -10.87
C GLU A 128 -20.92 -11.46 -11.79
N ASN A 129 -19.76 -11.10 -11.23
CA ASN A 129 -18.56 -10.81 -12.01
C ASN A 129 -17.91 -12.06 -12.62
N TRP A 130 -17.88 -13.16 -11.88
CA TRP A 130 -17.18 -14.38 -12.33
C TRP A 130 -18.08 -15.41 -13.00
N CYS A 131 -19.35 -15.45 -12.61
CA CYS A 131 -20.28 -16.45 -13.12
C CYS A 131 -21.37 -15.85 -14.05
N GLY A 132 -21.40 -14.50 -14.17
CA GLY A 132 -22.33 -13.77 -15.03
C GLY A 132 -23.52 -13.17 -14.29
N LYS A 133 -24.13 -12.17 -14.92
CA LYS A 133 -25.21 -11.37 -14.34
C LYS A 133 -26.35 -12.23 -13.81
N GLY A 134 -26.73 -12.00 -12.55
CA GLY A 134 -27.78 -12.74 -11.84
C GLY A 134 -27.34 -14.12 -11.33
N ALA A 135 -26.04 -14.40 -11.33
CA ALA A 135 -25.51 -15.57 -10.63
C ALA A 135 -25.68 -15.42 -9.11
N ASP A 136 -25.95 -16.55 -8.47
CA ASP A 136 -26.09 -16.65 -7.01
C ASP A 136 -24.84 -17.27 -6.35
N GLN A 137 -24.90 -17.41 -5.03
CA GLN A 137 -23.80 -17.99 -4.25
C GLN A 137 -23.55 -19.47 -4.59
N GLU A 138 -24.53 -20.21 -5.07
CA GLU A 138 -24.33 -21.62 -5.47
C GLU A 138 -23.48 -21.71 -6.74
N LYS A 139 -23.74 -20.87 -7.72
CA LYS A 139 -22.89 -20.76 -8.92
C LYS A 139 -21.48 -20.27 -8.60
N LEU A 140 -21.33 -19.36 -7.63
CA LEU A 140 -20.04 -18.94 -7.16
C LEU A 140 -19.27 -20.11 -6.50
N ARG A 141 -19.96 -20.94 -5.70
CA ARG A 141 -19.39 -22.13 -5.07
C ARG A 141 -18.88 -23.11 -6.13
N GLU A 142 -19.69 -23.39 -7.17
CA GLU A 142 -19.30 -24.26 -8.28
C GLU A 142 -18.08 -23.70 -9.04
N TYR A 143 -18.08 -22.40 -9.33
CA TYR A 143 -16.98 -21.74 -10.01
C TYR A 143 -15.69 -21.82 -9.21
N LEU A 144 -15.72 -21.46 -7.93
CA LEU A 144 -14.56 -21.50 -7.04
C LEU A 144 -13.99 -22.92 -6.93
N ALA A 145 -14.84 -23.93 -6.78
CA ALA A 145 -14.41 -25.32 -6.78
C ALA A 145 -13.70 -25.69 -8.09
N GLY A 146 -14.18 -25.18 -9.24
CA GLY A 146 -13.56 -25.38 -10.56
C GLY A 146 -12.16 -24.78 -10.70
N VAL A 147 -11.85 -23.77 -9.90
CA VAL A 147 -10.52 -23.12 -9.86
C VAL A 147 -9.72 -23.46 -8.59
N ASN A 148 -10.05 -24.57 -7.94
CA ASN A 148 -9.39 -25.07 -6.72
C ASN A 148 -9.47 -24.13 -5.50
N ILE A 149 -10.57 -23.43 -5.33
CA ILE A 149 -10.83 -22.57 -4.15
C ILE A 149 -12.02 -23.12 -3.37
N ASN A 150 -11.86 -23.32 -2.08
CA ASN A 150 -12.96 -23.69 -1.19
C ASN A 150 -13.77 -22.43 -0.85
N TYR A 151 -15.09 -22.47 -1.17
CA TYR A 151 -15.99 -21.33 -0.96
C TYR A 151 -16.12 -20.93 0.51
N ASP A 152 -16.19 -21.90 1.43
CA ASP A 152 -16.41 -21.60 2.84
C ASP A 152 -15.18 -20.89 3.45
N TYR A 153 -13.97 -21.27 3.03
CA TYR A 153 -12.75 -20.56 3.40
C TYR A 153 -12.57 -19.23 2.64
N TYR A 154 -13.05 -19.12 1.40
CA TYR A 154 -13.12 -17.85 0.71
C TYR A 154 -14.00 -16.84 1.47
N LYS A 155 -15.21 -17.25 1.87
CA LYS A 155 -16.10 -16.44 2.71
C LYS A 155 -15.44 -16.08 4.04
N LYS A 156 -14.84 -17.07 4.69
CA LYS A 156 -14.13 -16.92 5.94
C LYS A 156 -13.00 -15.90 5.84
N ASN A 157 -12.28 -15.84 4.72
CA ASN A 157 -11.26 -14.82 4.46
C ASN A 157 -11.85 -13.41 4.37
N LEU A 158 -13.02 -13.25 3.76
CA LEU A 158 -13.72 -11.94 3.74
C LEU A 158 -14.09 -11.49 5.16
N GLU A 159 -14.60 -12.41 5.99
CA GLU A 159 -14.90 -12.12 7.39
C GLU A 159 -13.64 -11.68 8.15
N MET A 160 -12.51 -12.33 7.92
CA MET A 160 -11.26 -12.00 8.60
C MET A 160 -10.69 -10.64 8.20
N ASN A 161 -10.82 -10.24 6.96
CA ASN A 161 -10.43 -8.89 6.56
C ASN A 161 -11.20 -7.83 7.37
N LEU A 162 -12.49 -8.05 7.62
CA LEU A 162 -13.29 -7.16 8.46
C LEU A 162 -12.91 -7.25 9.95
N ILE A 163 -12.59 -8.44 10.45
CA ILE A 163 -12.06 -8.64 11.81
C ILE A 163 -10.74 -7.89 11.98
N SER A 164 -9.83 -8.02 11.03
CA SER A 164 -8.54 -7.30 11.05
C SER A 164 -8.72 -5.78 11.02
N ASN A 165 -9.61 -5.29 10.15
CA ASN A 165 -9.93 -3.87 10.08
C ASN A 165 -10.56 -3.36 11.37
N ALA A 166 -11.53 -4.10 11.93
CA ALA A 166 -12.17 -3.73 13.19
C ALA A 166 -11.18 -3.74 14.37
N LEU A 167 -10.25 -4.70 14.40
CA LEU A 167 -9.16 -4.73 15.38
C LEU A 167 -8.23 -3.53 15.22
N PHE A 168 -7.82 -3.21 13.99
CA PHE A 168 -7.00 -2.05 13.70
C PHE A 168 -7.70 -0.74 14.13
N GLU A 169 -8.96 -0.57 13.76
CA GLU A 169 -9.76 0.60 14.13
C GLU A 169 -9.96 0.72 15.65
N ASP A 170 -10.13 -0.41 16.34
CA ASP A 170 -10.20 -0.41 17.81
C ASP A 170 -8.88 0.04 18.44
N MET A 171 -7.76 -0.36 17.90
CA MET A 171 -6.43 -0.03 18.42
C MET A 171 -6.00 1.40 18.08
N TYR A 172 -6.18 1.81 16.83
CA TYR A 172 -5.55 3.00 16.27
C TYR A 172 -6.51 4.04 15.71
N GLY A 173 -7.80 3.70 15.51
CA GLY A 173 -8.74 4.50 14.72
C GLY A 173 -8.61 4.26 13.23
N GLU A 174 -9.50 4.80 12.41
CA GLU A 174 -9.56 4.57 10.96
C GLU A 174 -8.27 5.06 10.25
N ASN A 175 -7.68 6.15 10.73
CA ASN A 175 -6.52 6.81 10.13
C ASN A 175 -5.36 7.02 11.13
N GLY A 176 -5.28 6.20 12.18
CA GLY A 176 -4.26 6.32 13.21
C GLY A 176 -4.50 7.44 14.24
N GLU A 177 -5.69 8.04 14.27
CA GLU A 177 -6.01 9.18 15.11
C GLU A 177 -6.02 8.89 16.62
N LYS A 178 -5.97 7.63 17.03
CA LYS A 178 -5.82 7.24 18.45
C LYS A 178 -4.36 7.24 18.90
N LEU A 179 -3.41 7.32 17.98
CA LEU A 179 -2.01 7.48 18.32
C LEU A 179 -1.76 8.86 18.92
N LYS A 180 -0.77 8.94 19.80
CA LYS A 180 -0.32 10.24 20.31
C LYS A 180 0.48 10.94 19.21
N GLU A 181 0.11 12.16 18.89
CA GLU A 181 0.79 12.99 17.90
C GLU A 181 2.31 13.03 18.11
N ALA A 182 2.76 13.19 19.35
CA ALA A 182 4.19 13.22 19.67
C ALA A 182 4.94 11.91 19.32
N ASP A 183 4.28 10.76 19.45
CA ASP A 183 4.87 9.46 19.09
C ASP A 183 4.94 9.31 17.57
N VAL A 184 3.90 9.76 16.85
CA VAL A 184 3.87 9.79 15.37
C VAL A 184 4.96 10.70 14.81
N LEU A 185 5.07 11.93 15.33
CA LEU A 185 6.10 12.89 14.90
C LEU A 185 7.51 12.38 15.17
N LYS A 186 7.73 11.78 16.34
CA LYS A 186 9.01 11.17 16.67
C LYS A 186 9.38 10.05 15.69
N TYR A 187 8.44 9.15 15.40
CA TYR A 187 8.66 8.10 14.41
C TYR A 187 9.02 8.68 13.04
N ALA A 188 8.29 9.69 12.62
CA ALA A 188 8.50 10.33 11.33
C ALA A 188 9.90 10.97 11.23
N GLU A 189 10.35 11.68 12.27
CA GLU A 189 11.69 12.27 12.33
C GLU A 189 12.77 11.19 12.29
N GLU A 190 12.64 10.11 13.08
CA GLU A 190 13.59 9.00 13.14
C GLU A 190 13.69 8.23 11.81
N ASN A 191 12.61 8.23 11.02
CA ASN A 191 12.53 7.53 9.73
C ASN A 191 12.69 8.46 8.52
N GLY A 192 13.01 9.74 8.76
CA GLY A 192 13.36 10.68 7.71
C GLY A 192 12.18 11.14 6.84
N TYR A 193 10.97 11.16 7.41
CA TYR A 193 9.85 11.86 6.78
C TYR A 193 10.05 13.36 6.87
N VAL A 194 9.70 14.06 5.84
CA VAL A 194 9.82 15.52 5.77
C VAL A 194 8.59 16.16 5.14
N ASN A 195 8.25 17.35 5.61
CA ASN A 195 7.25 18.22 4.99
C ASN A 195 7.96 19.46 4.47
N ALA A 196 7.78 19.76 3.19
CA ALA A 196 8.42 20.92 2.57
C ALA A 196 7.56 21.50 1.46
N ASN A 197 7.75 22.78 1.22
CA ASN A 197 7.22 23.48 0.06
C ASN A 197 8.37 24.05 -0.78
N HIS A 198 8.16 24.30 -2.05
CA HIS A 198 9.22 24.82 -2.90
C HIS A 198 8.72 25.75 -4.02
N ILE A 199 9.67 26.53 -4.53
CA ILE A 199 9.56 27.24 -5.78
C ILE A 199 10.56 26.62 -6.75
N LEU A 200 10.11 26.03 -7.85
CA LEU A 200 10.98 25.52 -8.91
C LEU A 200 11.20 26.58 -9.98
N ILE A 201 12.44 26.94 -10.21
CA ILE A 201 12.87 27.69 -11.39
C ILE A 201 13.52 26.71 -12.37
N GLN A 202 12.76 26.27 -13.35
CA GLN A 202 13.18 25.24 -14.28
C GLN A 202 14.29 25.75 -15.22
N THR A 203 15.36 24.98 -15.38
CA THR A 203 16.45 25.27 -16.35
C THR A 203 16.63 24.14 -17.34
N LYS A 204 15.89 23.05 -17.16
CA LYS A 204 15.84 21.91 -18.07
C LYS A 204 14.42 21.33 -18.05
N ASP A 205 13.85 21.12 -19.22
CA ASP A 205 12.60 20.38 -19.34
C ASP A 205 12.89 18.88 -19.44
N PRO A 206 12.46 18.07 -18.48
CA PRO A 206 12.68 16.62 -18.51
C PRO A 206 11.99 15.92 -19.68
N ASN A 207 10.93 16.53 -20.23
CA ASN A 207 10.18 16.01 -21.38
C ASN A 207 10.78 16.46 -22.72
N GLY A 208 11.78 17.35 -22.72
CA GLY A 208 12.44 17.85 -23.93
C GLY A 208 11.53 18.71 -24.83
N THR A 209 10.44 19.26 -24.27
CA THR A 209 9.51 20.11 -25.04
C THR A 209 9.93 21.57 -25.04
N VAL A 210 10.78 21.98 -24.10
CA VAL A 210 11.35 23.33 -23.97
C VAL A 210 12.86 23.26 -23.94
N GLU A 211 13.52 23.98 -24.85
CA GLU A 211 14.96 24.16 -24.84
C GLU A 211 15.29 25.55 -24.26
N TYR A 212 16.15 25.59 -23.26
CA TYR A 212 16.65 26.80 -22.64
C TYR A 212 18.04 27.15 -23.24
N SER A 213 18.21 28.34 -23.73
CA SER A 213 19.52 28.87 -24.13
C SER A 213 20.42 29.10 -22.89
N ASP A 214 21.73 29.13 -23.08
CA ASP A 214 22.68 29.43 -22.00
C ASP A 214 22.38 30.78 -21.33
N ALA A 215 21.99 31.78 -22.07
CA ALA A 215 21.61 33.10 -21.56
C ALA A 215 20.34 33.03 -20.70
N GLU A 216 19.39 32.20 -21.08
CA GLU A 216 18.16 31.98 -20.29
C GLU A 216 18.44 31.17 -19.03
N ILE A 217 19.25 30.13 -19.10
CA ILE A 217 19.71 29.36 -17.92
C ILE A 217 20.40 30.28 -16.94
N ALA A 218 21.31 31.16 -17.40
CA ALA A 218 21.99 32.12 -16.53
C ALA A 218 21.00 33.10 -15.87
N ARG A 219 20.03 33.64 -16.60
CA ARG A 219 18.99 34.53 -16.08
C ARG A 219 18.12 33.80 -15.02
N ARG A 220 17.71 32.55 -15.28
CA ARG A 220 16.90 31.74 -14.37
C ARG A 220 17.69 31.37 -13.11
N THR A 221 18.98 31.08 -13.24
CA THR A 221 19.87 30.84 -12.10
C THR A 221 19.98 32.07 -11.20
N GLU A 222 20.14 33.25 -11.80
CA GLU A 222 20.19 34.50 -11.04
C GLU A 222 18.84 34.82 -10.38
N LEU A 223 17.72 34.55 -11.07
CA LEU A 223 16.38 34.70 -10.51
C LEU A 223 16.20 33.80 -9.27
N ALA A 224 16.56 32.52 -9.37
CA ALA A 224 16.45 31.60 -8.23
C ALA A 224 17.24 32.11 -7.01
N LYS A 225 18.43 32.66 -7.24
CA LYS A 225 19.24 33.26 -6.16
C LYS A 225 18.54 34.49 -5.56
N GLN A 226 18.03 35.40 -6.39
CA GLN A 226 17.34 36.60 -5.93
C GLN A 226 16.11 36.27 -5.07
N LEU A 227 15.29 35.29 -5.49
CA LEU A 227 14.11 34.84 -4.76
C LEU A 227 14.50 34.20 -3.39
N SER A 228 15.56 33.38 -3.39
CA SER A 228 16.06 32.79 -2.15
C SER A 228 16.60 33.86 -1.19
N ASP A 229 17.42 34.78 -1.69
CA ASP A 229 18.00 35.88 -0.88
C ASP A 229 16.90 36.79 -0.29
N GLU A 230 15.85 37.08 -1.08
CA GLU A 230 14.69 37.86 -0.65
C GLU A 230 13.97 37.17 0.51
N LEU A 231 13.60 35.90 0.36
CA LEU A 231 12.87 35.15 1.39
C LEU A 231 13.68 34.97 2.66
N ARG A 232 14.97 34.67 2.55
CA ARG A 232 15.89 34.49 3.70
C ARG A 232 16.17 35.77 4.44
N ALA A 233 15.95 36.93 3.85
CA ALA A 233 16.08 38.23 4.51
C ALA A 233 14.88 38.58 5.40
N ILE A 234 13.74 37.89 5.24
CA ILE A 234 12.54 38.13 6.04
C ILE A 234 12.64 37.32 7.32
N SER A 235 12.64 38.00 8.48
CA SER A 235 12.80 37.37 9.80
C SER A 235 11.51 36.92 10.45
N ASP A 236 10.38 37.51 10.05
CA ASP A 236 9.04 37.11 10.51
C ASP A 236 8.53 35.95 9.68
N THR A 237 8.14 34.88 10.36
CA THR A 237 7.74 33.62 9.69
C THR A 237 6.46 33.78 8.88
N ASP A 238 5.46 34.49 9.42
CA ASP A 238 4.19 34.66 8.74
C ASP A 238 4.33 35.55 7.50
N GLU A 239 5.14 36.63 7.62
CA GLU A 239 5.50 37.49 6.49
C GLU A 239 6.27 36.71 5.42
N MET A 240 7.27 35.92 5.83
CA MET A 240 8.07 35.09 4.93
C MET A 240 7.19 34.06 4.19
N MET A 241 6.29 33.33 4.88
CA MET A 241 5.40 32.36 4.28
C MET A 241 4.39 33.01 3.31
N THR A 242 3.87 34.19 3.67
CA THR A 242 3.02 35.00 2.78
C THR A 242 3.77 35.36 1.49
N ARG A 243 5.00 35.87 1.65
CA ARG A 243 5.83 36.24 0.50
C ARG A 243 6.24 35.03 -0.33
N PHE A 244 6.53 33.90 0.31
CA PHE A 244 6.81 32.65 -0.35
C PHE A 244 5.63 32.20 -1.26
N ALA A 245 4.39 32.27 -0.75
CA ALA A 245 3.20 31.93 -1.53
C ALA A 245 3.00 32.85 -2.74
N GLU A 246 3.24 34.17 -2.58
CA GLU A 246 3.18 35.14 -3.69
C GLU A 246 4.22 34.81 -4.78
N LEU A 247 5.48 34.59 -4.37
CA LEU A 247 6.57 34.27 -5.31
C LEU A 247 6.35 32.91 -5.97
N LYS A 248 5.83 31.93 -5.22
CA LYS A 248 5.44 30.64 -5.78
C LYS A 248 4.37 30.78 -6.87
N ALA A 249 3.35 31.58 -6.63
CA ALA A 249 2.29 31.83 -7.61
C ALA A 249 2.80 32.58 -8.86
N GLU A 250 3.86 33.38 -8.71
CA GLU A 250 4.41 34.18 -9.80
C GLU A 250 5.48 33.45 -10.63
N TYR A 251 6.30 32.59 -10.00
CA TYR A 251 7.52 32.06 -10.62
C TYR A 251 7.64 30.54 -10.64
N CYS A 252 6.83 29.80 -9.89
CA CYS A 252 7.03 28.35 -9.79
C CYS A 252 6.62 27.62 -11.08
N ASP A 253 7.59 27.00 -11.73
CA ASP A 253 7.36 26.26 -12.98
C ASP A 253 6.68 24.89 -12.77
N ASP A 254 6.56 24.42 -11.52
CA ASP A 254 5.77 23.22 -11.16
C ASP A 254 4.27 23.54 -11.10
N LEU A 255 3.91 24.78 -10.80
CA LEU A 255 2.54 25.22 -10.61
C LEU A 255 2.01 25.99 -11.82
N LEU A 256 1.79 25.30 -12.91
CA LEU A 256 1.27 25.92 -14.13
C LEU A 256 -0.19 25.53 -14.40
N TYR A 257 -1.00 26.52 -14.69
CA TYR A 257 -2.26 26.29 -15.40
C TYR A 257 -1.96 25.87 -16.83
N ARG A 258 -2.34 24.64 -17.21
CA ARG A 258 -2.05 24.04 -18.51
C ARG A 258 -3.29 23.92 -19.37
N ALA A 259 -3.19 24.30 -20.64
CA ALA A 259 -4.25 24.16 -21.63
C ALA A 259 -3.70 23.72 -22.99
N LYS A 260 -4.54 23.04 -23.80
CA LYS A 260 -4.29 22.87 -25.23
C LYS A 260 -4.79 24.09 -25.97
N CYS A 261 -3.91 24.79 -26.66
CA CYS A 261 -4.26 26.00 -27.40
C CYS A 261 -5.26 25.70 -28.53
N THR A 262 -6.34 26.45 -28.58
CA THR A 262 -7.36 26.35 -29.65
C THR A 262 -6.88 26.82 -31.03
N GLY A 263 -5.81 27.62 -31.10
CA GLY A 263 -5.28 28.16 -32.36
C GLY A 263 -4.16 27.32 -32.97
N CYS A 264 -3.20 26.83 -32.16
CA CYS A 264 -2.03 26.09 -32.67
C CYS A 264 -1.94 24.63 -32.14
N GLU A 265 -2.91 24.18 -31.37
CA GLU A 265 -3.04 22.83 -30.77
C GLU A 265 -1.90 22.39 -29.82
N LYS A 266 -0.92 23.24 -29.56
CA LYS A 266 0.16 22.97 -28.62
C LYS A 266 -0.35 23.09 -27.18
N VAL A 267 0.16 22.24 -26.30
CA VAL A 267 -0.02 22.40 -24.87
C VAL A 267 0.92 23.49 -24.37
N PHE A 268 0.43 24.38 -23.53
CA PHE A 268 1.22 25.43 -22.89
C PHE A 268 0.79 25.59 -21.44
N GLY A 269 1.65 26.16 -20.61
CA GLY A 269 1.39 26.49 -19.22
C GLY A 269 1.55 28.00 -18.97
N ILE A 270 0.80 28.52 -18.01
CA ILE A 270 0.93 29.88 -17.48
C ILE A 270 0.97 29.82 -15.96
N HIS A 271 1.70 30.73 -15.35
CA HIS A 271 1.76 30.81 -13.89
C HIS A 271 0.41 31.24 -13.30
N LYS A 272 0.19 30.87 -12.04
CA LYS A 272 -1.06 31.18 -11.33
C LYS A 272 -1.38 32.70 -11.36
N LYS A 273 -0.40 33.54 -11.13
CA LYS A 273 -0.55 35.01 -11.20
C LYS A 273 -1.11 35.46 -12.53
N ASP A 274 -0.55 34.98 -13.66
CA ASP A 274 -1.02 35.37 -15.01
C ASP A 274 -2.43 34.84 -15.28
N PHE A 275 -2.76 33.65 -14.77
CA PHE A 275 -4.11 33.09 -14.85
C PHE A 275 -5.12 33.97 -14.12
N ASP A 276 -4.82 34.32 -12.85
CA ASP A 276 -5.68 35.15 -12.00
C ASP A 276 -5.89 36.58 -12.59
N GLU A 277 -4.89 37.11 -13.27
CA GLU A 277 -4.96 38.38 -13.99
C GLU A 277 -5.64 38.29 -15.37
N GLY A 278 -6.11 37.08 -15.75
CA GLY A 278 -6.79 36.87 -17.03
C GLY A 278 -5.88 36.90 -18.27
N LYS A 279 -4.59 36.72 -18.13
CA LYS A 279 -3.60 36.63 -19.21
C LYS A 279 -3.56 35.21 -19.81
N LEU A 280 -4.64 34.84 -20.51
CA LEU A 280 -4.87 33.48 -20.99
C LEU A 280 -4.40 33.24 -22.45
N SER A 281 -3.54 34.05 -22.97
CA SER A 281 -3.05 33.95 -24.35
C SER A 281 -1.93 32.92 -24.49
N CYS A 282 -2.00 32.10 -25.53
CA CYS A 282 -0.97 31.12 -25.85
C CYS A 282 0.38 31.82 -26.19
N PRO A 283 1.47 31.52 -25.52
CA PRO A 283 2.77 32.14 -25.78
C PRO A 283 3.34 31.76 -27.15
N ASN A 284 2.89 30.68 -27.78
CA ASN A 284 3.38 30.22 -29.08
C ASN A 284 2.73 30.94 -30.27
N CYS A 285 1.46 31.37 -30.14
CA CYS A 285 0.72 31.94 -31.30
C CYS A 285 -0.15 33.16 -30.95
N GLY A 286 -0.19 33.59 -29.72
CA GLY A 286 -0.98 34.73 -29.26
C GLY A 286 -2.49 34.48 -29.14
N THR A 287 -3.01 33.31 -29.49
CA THR A 287 -4.45 33.00 -29.40
C THR A 287 -4.91 33.05 -27.94
N ALA A 288 -5.96 33.84 -27.66
CA ALA A 288 -6.61 33.85 -26.35
C ALA A 288 -7.41 32.56 -26.14
N ASN A 289 -7.28 31.96 -24.98
CA ASN A 289 -7.99 30.76 -24.57
C ASN A 289 -8.96 31.08 -23.44
N LYS A 290 -9.94 30.18 -23.17
CA LYS A 290 -10.91 30.38 -22.11
C LYS A 290 -10.38 29.79 -20.79
N ALA A 291 -10.72 30.39 -19.67
CA ALA A 291 -10.28 29.92 -18.35
C ALA A 291 -10.68 28.47 -18.05
N ASP A 292 -11.87 28.03 -18.49
CA ASP A 292 -12.39 26.67 -18.33
C ASP A 292 -11.62 25.60 -19.13
N SER A 293 -10.74 26.00 -20.05
CA SER A 293 -9.87 25.09 -20.80
C SER A 293 -8.56 24.77 -20.07
N PHE A 294 -8.28 25.42 -18.95
CA PHE A 294 -7.06 25.20 -18.19
C PHE A 294 -7.28 24.18 -17.07
N MET A 295 -6.34 23.27 -16.94
CA MET A 295 -6.22 22.35 -15.81
C MET A 295 -5.08 22.81 -14.91
N TYR A 296 -5.32 22.82 -13.62
CA TYR A 296 -4.35 23.19 -12.60
C TYR A 296 -4.14 22.03 -11.63
N SER A 297 -2.90 21.65 -11.41
CA SER A 297 -2.55 20.75 -10.30
C SER A 297 -1.88 21.61 -9.24
N ASP A 298 -2.64 21.90 -8.17
CA ASP A 298 -2.12 22.68 -7.06
C ASP A 298 -1.55 21.78 -5.96
N ASN A 299 -0.36 22.12 -5.52
CA ASN A 299 0.17 21.70 -4.26
C ASN A 299 0.65 22.93 -3.49
N ALA A 300 -0.28 23.86 -3.24
CA ALA A 300 -0.02 25.12 -2.54
C ALA A 300 0.53 24.87 -1.14
N GLU A 301 0.08 23.79 -0.49
CA GLU A 301 0.44 23.42 0.88
C GLU A 301 1.78 22.66 1.02
N GLY A 302 2.45 22.39 -0.11
CA GLY A 302 3.69 21.61 -0.13
C GLY A 302 3.46 20.10 -0.03
N TYR A 303 4.55 19.36 0.16
CA TYR A 303 4.59 17.89 0.11
C TYR A 303 5.07 17.33 1.43
N GLU A 304 4.38 16.31 1.92
CA GLU A 304 4.88 15.44 2.97
C GLU A 304 5.28 14.11 2.35
N PHE A 305 6.50 13.65 2.59
CA PHE A 305 7.06 12.55 1.81
C PHE A 305 8.15 11.77 2.55
N ALA A 306 8.29 10.50 2.12
CA ALA A 306 9.33 9.59 2.55
C ALA A 306 10.60 9.72 1.69
N LYS A 307 11.69 9.13 2.16
CA LYS A 307 12.93 8.98 1.39
C LYS A 307 12.67 8.25 0.06
N GLY A 308 13.22 8.79 -1.03
CA GLY A 308 13.06 8.22 -2.37
C GLY A 308 11.87 8.78 -3.17
N ALA A 309 10.95 9.50 -2.53
CA ALA A 309 9.82 10.14 -3.23
C ALA A 309 10.24 11.36 -4.06
N MET A 310 11.28 12.04 -3.63
CA MET A 310 11.82 13.23 -4.30
C MET A 310 13.26 12.98 -4.77
N VAL A 311 13.75 13.82 -5.69
CA VAL A 311 15.17 13.78 -6.10
C VAL A 311 16.09 13.99 -4.90
N GLU A 312 17.21 13.30 -4.90
CA GLU A 312 18.07 13.18 -3.73
C GLU A 312 18.56 14.54 -3.19
N GLU A 313 18.90 15.47 -4.08
CA GLU A 313 19.36 16.81 -3.72
C GLU A 313 18.29 17.61 -2.98
N PHE A 314 17.03 17.47 -3.39
CA PHE A 314 15.88 18.08 -2.74
C PHE A 314 15.67 17.49 -1.35
N TYR A 315 15.61 16.15 -1.26
CA TYR A 315 15.40 15.44 0.00
C TYR A 315 16.49 15.75 1.04
N ASN A 316 17.77 15.68 0.63
CA ASN A 316 18.89 15.96 1.52
C ASN A 316 18.89 17.41 2.01
N CYS A 317 18.51 18.36 1.18
CA CYS A 317 18.33 19.74 1.60
C CYS A 317 17.22 19.86 2.64
N CYS A 318 16.05 19.26 2.42
CA CYS A 318 14.95 19.29 3.39
C CYS A 318 15.36 18.78 4.77
N LEU A 319 16.15 17.70 4.83
CA LEU A 319 16.66 17.16 6.10
C LEU A 319 17.62 18.12 6.82
N SER A 320 18.34 18.97 6.09
CA SER A 320 19.30 19.90 6.66
C SER A 320 18.69 21.20 7.20
N LEU A 321 17.48 21.53 6.75
CA LEU A 321 16.78 22.76 7.15
C LEU A 321 16.05 22.57 8.48
N LYS A 322 15.93 23.64 9.24
CA LYS A 322 14.99 23.76 10.35
C LYS A 322 13.59 24.09 9.80
N GLU A 323 12.58 23.86 10.60
CA GLU A 323 11.23 24.30 10.27
C GLU A 323 11.19 25.79 9.97
N TYR A 324 10.48 26.15 8.89
CA TYR A 324 10.36 27.48 8.31
C TYR A 324 11.68 28.12 7.83
N GLU A 325 12.77 27.35 7.78
CA GLU A 325 14.01 27.81 7.16
C GLU A 325 13.93 27.66 5.64
N VAL A 326 14.34 28.71 4.93
CA VAL A 326 14.42 28.76 3.46
C VAL A 326 15.84 28.41 3.00
N SER A 327 15.93 27.50 2.03
CA SER A 327 17.22 27.07 1.46
C SER A 327 17.89 28.11 0.59
N GLU A 328 19.22 27.98 0.41
CA GLU A 328 19.86 28.42 -0.84
C GLU A 328 19.23 27.69 -2.04
N PRO A 329 19.39 28.20 -3.29
CA PRO A 329 18.90 27.49 -4.45
C PRO A 329 19.55 26.09 -4.60
N VAL A 330 18.76 25.05 -4.54
CA VAL A 330 19.20 23.65 -4.66
C VAL A 330 19.07 23.21 -6.11
N LYS A 331 20.18 22.83 -6.71
CA LYS A 331 20.20 22.39 -8.12
C LYS A 331 19.82 20.92 -8.22
N SER A 332 18.87 20.62 -9.13
CA SER A 332 18.49 19.26 -9.52
C SER A 332 18.54 19.07 -11.02
N THR A 333 18.09 17.91 -11.49
CA THR A 333 17.91 17.62 -12.94
C THR A 333 16.85 18.47 -13.60
N TYR A 334 15.97 19.15 -12.84
CA TYR A 334 14.89 20.02 -13.35
C TYR A 334 15.31 21.48 -13.42
N GLY A 335 16.13 21.93 -12.51
CA GLY A 335 16.50 23.33 -12.35
C GLY A 335 16.91 23.64 -10.91
N TYR A 336 16.49 24.80 -10.40
CA TYR A 336 16.77 25.25 -9.05
C TYR A 336 15.49 25.26 -8.21
N HIS A 337 15.56 24.65 -7.04
CA HIS A 337 14.51 24.66 -6.03
C HIS A 337 14.87 25.62 -4.91
N ILE A 338 13.98 26.53 -4.57
CA ILE A 338 14.02 27.30 -3.32
C ILE A 338 13.04 26.59 -2.39
N ILE A 339 13.56 25.99 -1.32
CA ILE A 339 12.81 25.07 -0.47
C ILE A 339 12.57 25.75 0.88
N VAL A 340 11.37 25.62 1.41
CA VAL A 340 11.06 25.92 2.81
C VAL A 340 10.64 24.62 3.49
N ARG A 341 11.30 24.28 4.61
CA ARG A 341 10.88 23.15 5.43
C ARG A 341 9.65 23.55 6.24
N LEU A 342 8.67 22.67 6.30
CA LEU A 342 7.44 22.83 7.07
C LEU A 342 7.40 21.83 8.22
N PRO A 343 6.66 22.11 9.30
CA PRO A 343 6.33 21.12 10.32
C PRO A 343 5.65 19.91 9.69
N LEU A 344 5.89 18.72 10.24
CA LEU A 344 5.15 17.54 9.90
C LEU A 344 3.68 17.68 10.36
N ASP A 345 2.76 17.16 9.58
CA ASP A 345 1.33 17.13 9.87
C ASP A 345 0.83 15.67 9.87
N THR A 346 0.49 15.16 11.04
CA THR A 346 0.09 13.76 11.22
C THR A 346 -1.17 13.37 10.44
N ALA A 347 -1.98 14.34 10.04
CA ALA A 347 -3.21 14.15 9.26
C ALA A 347 -3.00 14.33 7.75
N LYS A 348 -1.83 14.82 7.32
CA LYS A 348 -1.53 15.05 5.91
C LYS A 348 -1.18 13.74 5.22
N SER A 349 -1.64 13.63 3.98
CA SER A 349 -1.28 12.49 3.12
C SER A 349 0.19 12.56 2.72
N ILE A 350 0.89 11.45 2.87
CA ILE A 350 2.31 11.33 2.51
C ILE A 350 2.50 10.78 1.10
N ILE A 351 3.57 11.20 0.46
CA ILE A 351 4.08 10.59 -0.78
C ILE A 351 5.15 9.58 -0.39
N ASP A 352 4.82 8.30 -0.50
CA ASP A 352 5.75 7.21 -0.26
C ASP A 352 5.86 6.39 -1.55
N PRO A 353 7.04 6.29 -2.17
CA PRO A 353 7.22 5.56 -3.42
C PRO A 353 7.07 4.04 -3.27
N TYR A 354 7.07 3.55 -2.04
CA TYR A 354 6.95 2.13 -1.71
C TYR A 354 5.57 1.74 -1.19
N ALA A 355 4.71 2.73 -0.90
CA ALA A 355 3.34 2.47 -0.45
C ALA A 355 2.41 2.17 -1.63
N SER A 356 1.54 1.18 -1.46
CA SER A 356 0.52 0.81 -2.46
C SER A 356 -0.67 1.77 -2.51
N SER A 357 -0.82 2.62 -1.49
CA SER A 357 -1.92 3.59 -1.37
C SER A 357 -1.45 4.87 -0.66
N THR A 358 -2.16 5.96 -0.92
CA THR A 358 -1.90 7.23 -0.22
C THR A 358 -2.50 7.15 1.20
N MET A 359 -1.65 7.28 2.20
CA MET A 359 -2.01 7.26 3.62
C MET A 359 -1.59 8.57 4.30
N THR A 360 -2.21 8.88 5.44
CA THR A 360 -1.70 9.94 6.32
C THR A 360 -0.47 9.45 7.08
N LEU A 361 0.31 10.38 7.63
CA LEU A 361 1.46 10.01 8.45
C LEU A 361 1.03 9.17 9.67
N ALA A 362 -0.06 9.56 10.36
CA ALA A 362 -0.58 8.79 11.48
C ALA A 362 -1.03 7.39 11.08
N ALA A 363 -1.71 7.24 9.94
CA ALA A 363 -2.13 5.93 9.43
C ALA A 363 -0.92 5.04 9.06
N THR A 364 0.14 5.63 8.50
CA THR A 364 1.38 4.90 8.18
C THR A 364 2.06 4.37 9.44
N VAL A 365 2.12 5.17 10.50
CA VAL A 365 2.68 4.73 11.78
C VAL A 365 1.82 3.66 12.43
N ALA A 366 0.49 3.82 12.39
CA ALA A 366 -0.46 2.84 12.91
C ALA A 366 -0.33 1.48 12.19
N ASP A 367 -0.22 1.50 10.86
CA ASP A 367 -0.02 0.29 10.05
C ASP A 367 1.30 -0.43 10.43
N LYS A 368 2.36 0.35 10.58
CA LYS A 368 3.66 -0.18 11.03
C LYS A 368 3.58 -0.80 12.43
N GLU A 369 2.97 -0.10 13.40
CA GLU A 369 2.82 -0.62 14.76
C GLU A 369 1.94 -1.89 14.81
N PHE A 370 0.89 -1.91 14.01
CA PHE A 370 0.02 -3.07 13.88
C PHE A 370 0.77 -4.27 13.31
N SER A 371 1.54 -4.06 12.23
CA SER A 371 2.41 -5.09 11.65
C SER A 371 3.44 -5.60 12.64
N ASP A 372 4.15 -4.71 13.32
CA ASP A 372 5.16 -5.07 14.33
C ASP A 372 4.56 -5.85 15.50
N MET A 373 3.35 -5.50 15.93
CA MET A 373 2.63 -6.23 16.97
C MET A 373 2.31 -7.65 16.48
N LEU A 374 1.82 -7.83 15.26
CA LEU A 374 1.53 -9.14 14.70
C LEU A 374 2.80 -9.98 14.55
N ASP A 375 3.87 -9.40 14.02
CA ASP A 375 5.16 -10.08 13.83
C ASP A 375 5.76 -10.51 15.18
N GLY A 376 5.77 -9.63 16.18
CA GLY A 376 6.27 -9.93 17.50
C GLY A 376 5.45 -10.99 18.26
N LYS A 377 4.15 -11.12 17.95
CA LYS A 377 3.30 -12.20 18.48
C LYS A 377 3.49 -13.50 17.68
N THR A 378 3.69 -13.41 16.37
CA THR A 378 3.98 -14.55 15.49
C THR A 378 5.27 -15.25 15.88
N GLU A 379 6.33 -14.50 16.17
CA GLU A 379 7.60 -15.06 16.66
C GLU A 379 7.48 -15.86 17.97
N LYS A 380 6.51 -15.51 18.81
CA LYS A 380 6.27 -16.15 20.11
C LYS A 380 5.22 -17.25 20.06
N ALA A 381 4.54 -17.41 18.93
CA ALA A 381 3.47 -18.38 18.79
C ALA A 381 4.01 -19.83 18.87
N THR A 382 3.29 -20.66 19.59
CA THR A 382 3.53 -22.11 19.55
C THR A 382 2.81 -22.71 18.35
N VAL A 383 3.55 -23.40 17.49
CA VAL A 383 3.02 -24.01 16.27
C VAL A 383 3.50 -25.45 16.17
N GLU A 384 2.56 -26.37 16.07
CA GLU A 384 2.84 -27.81 16.02
C GLU A 384 2.00 -28.48 14.94
N PHE A 385 2.63 -29.30 14.09
CA PHE A 385 1.92 -30.26 13.25
C PHE A 385 1.52 -31.47 14.10
N VAL A 386 0.29 -31.91 13.94
CA VAL A 386 -0.31 -33.00 14.75
C VAL A 386 -0.86 -34.10 13.86
N ASN A 387 -1.37 -35.20 14.47
CA ASN A 387 -1.96 -36.32 13.74
C ASN A 387 -1.04 -36.95 12.69
N GLY A 388 0.28 -36.83 12.85
CA GLY A 388 1.27 -37.39 11.91
C GLY A 388 1.47 -36.56 10.65
N TYR A 389 0.91 -35.37 10.60
CA TYR A 389 1.19 -34.42 9.49
C TYR A 389 2.54 -33.75 9.68
N GLU A 390 3.14 -33.43 8.56
CA GLU A 390 4.35 -32.61 8.43
C GLU A 390 4.31 -31.84 7.08
N ALA A 391 5.19 -30.89 6.87
CA ALA A 391 5.25 -30.11 5.63
C ALA A 391 5.26 -31.00 4.38
N SER A 392 6.06 -32.07 4.39
CA SER A 392 6.19 -33.01 3.28
C SER A 392 4.90 -33.76 2.93
N SER A 393 3.94 -33.85 3.87
CA SER A 393 2.65 -34.53 3.67
C SER A 393 1.84 -33.94 2.50
N PHE A 394 2.09 -32.66 2.16
CA PHE A 394 1.37 -31.91 1.15
C PHE A 394 2.10 -31.84 -0.21
N LYS A 395 3.32 -32.36 -0.33
CA LYS A 395 4.14 -32.25 -1.54
C LYS A 395 3.45 -32.84 -2.77
N SER A 396 2.69 -33.91 -2.61
CA SER A 396 1.98 -34.55 -3.72
C SER A 396 0.83 -33.73 -4.33
N MET A 397 0.44 -32.61 -3.68
CA MET A 397 -0.55 -31.67 -4.21
C MET A 397 0.05 -30.68 -5.21
N PHE A 398 1.39 -30.58 -5.26
CA PHE A 398 2.11 -29.74 -6.20
C PHE A 398 2.52 -30.57 -7.41
N THR A 399 2.00 -30.18 -8.58
CA THR A 399 2.21 -30.86 -9.86
C THR A 399 2.77 -29.90 -10.90
N ASP A 400 3.21 -30.38 -12.03
CA ASP A 400 3.67 -29.54 -13.15
C ASP A 400 2.58 -28.56 -13.65
N SER A 401 1.30 -28.90 -13.42
CA SER A 401 0.16 -28.05 -13.78
C SER A 401 -0.24 -27.05 -12.67
N GLY A 402 0.45 -27.05 -11.54
CA GLY A 402 0.18 -26.19 -10.39
C GLY A 402 -0.29 -26.95 -9.16
N PHE A 403 -0.84 -26.23 -8.19
CA PHE A 403 -1.40 -26.81 -6.96
C PHE A 403 -2.78 -27.42 -7.23
N LYS A 404 -2.98 -28.63 -6.71
CA LYS A 404 -4.26 -29.33 -6.79
C LYS A 404 -4.89 -29.43 -5.41
N LEU A 405 -5.92 -28.62 -5.16
CA LEU A 405 -6.69 -28.69 -3.92
C LEU A 405 -7.33 -30.08 -3.78
N THR A 406 -7.20 -30.67 -2.61
CA THR A 406 -7.79 -31.97 -2.26
C THR A 406 -8.51 -31.81 -0.94
N SER A 407 -9.76 -32.28 -0.85
CA SER A 407 -10.49 -32.28 0.42
C SER A 407 -9.90 -33.34 1.39
N TYR A 408 -10.10 -33.13 2.70
CA TYR A 408 -9.70 -34.12 3.69
C TYR A 408 -10.26 -35.51 3.39
N LYS A 409 -11.53 -35.58 2.99
CA LYS A 409 -12.20 -36.83 2.62
C LYS A 409 -11.49 -37.56 1.48
N ASP A 410 -11.14 -36.84 0.43
CA ASP A 410 -10.48 -37.43 -0.77
C ASP A 410 -9.04 -37.80 -0.47
N TYR A 411 -8.32 -36.99 0.31
CA TYR A 411 -6.97 -37.28 0.77
C TYR A 411 -6.94 -38.57 1.60
N LYS A 412 -7.86 -38.71 2.56
CA LYS A 412 -7.97 -39.92 3.40
C LYS A 412 -8.26 -41.17 2.53
N ALA A 413 -9.22 -41.07 1.62
CA ALA A 413 -9.55 -42.19 0.71
C ALA A 413 -8.35 -42.59 -0.17
N SER A 414 -7.54 -41.65 -0.60
CA SER A 414 -6.32 -41.93 -1.38
C SER A 414 -5.26 -42.69 -0.59
N LYS A 415 -5.08 -42.34 0.69
CA LYS A 415 -4.13 -43.04 1.59
C LYS A 415 -4.57 -44.46 1.88
N GLU A 416 -5.84 -44.69 2.21
CA GLU A 416 -6.39 -46.03 2.46
C GLU A 416 -6.30 -46.95 1.22
N SER A 417 -6.27 -46.38 0.01
CA SER A 417 -6.10 -47.13 -1.25
C SER A 417 -4.64 -47.47 -1.55
N SER A 418 -3.67 -46.69 -1.05
CA SER A 418 -2.22 -46.93 -1.25
C SER A 418 -1.64 -47.94 -0.28
N ASP A 419 -2.32 -48.22 0.83
CA ASP A 419 -1.90 -49.19 1.87
C ASP A 419 -2.45 -50.62 1.62
N LYS A 420 -3.18 -50.79 0.51
CA LYS A 420 -3.68 -52.09 0.04
C LYS A 420 -2.94 -52.60 -1.19
#